data_3d58d981c3a2c8dcec61f8ec399beda3
#
_entry.id   3d58d981c3a2c8dcec61f8ec399beda3
#
_cell.length_a   1.000
_cell.length_b   1.000
_cell.length_c   1.000
_cell.angle_alpha   90.00
_cell.angle_beta   90.00
_cell.angle_gamma   90.00
#
_symmetry.space_group_name_H-M   'P 1'
#
loop_
_entity.id
_entity.type
_entity.pdbx_description
1 polymer ?
#
loop_
_entity_poly.entity_id
_entity_poly.type
_entity_poly.pdbx_seq_one_letter_code
_entity_poly.pdbx_strand_id
1 'polypeptide(L)'
;MRVWCRHAEPGAVHNRKTLNQVQDDRKFAKGPRLVVLAAFLTLTPAPLFATNLYIATGKLVDVRAGTVRTDQCISITNDRITAVATCGATPKGAKRIDWSAFTILPGLIDLHTHLADAGQSADLALPIKTSPAATALIGAHNARLTLEAGFTSVRDVGTYRGLTDIALRDAINAGHVPGPRMFVAGAYITLPKGGGELNGVVPNEELPADMRLGIARTPQEAAAKTNFLIEQGADFIKTIATGAVLAIGTEPGEPELSEAQLRAVVQTAKAKGKFVTAHAHGAVGIKNAIRAGVRSIEHASLIDDEALKMAKASGTWLVMDIYNGDYIDDIGTREKWPEEYLRKNRETTDVQRIGFTKAVKMGVKLAYGTDSGVYPHGQNAKQFAYMVRYGMTPMQAIQSATVRAAELLGKDDELGSIAPGRFADLVAVAGNPLRDIRILENVAHVMKGGNTVR
;
A
#
# COMPACT_ATOMS: atom_id res chain seq x y z
N MET A 1 -21.91 21.75 60.38
CA MET A 1 -21.03 22.04 61.57
C MET A 1 -19.70 22.57 61.02
N ARG A 2 -19.52 23.88 61.15
CA ARG A 2 -18.33 24.74 61.33
C ARG A 2 -17.07 24.33 60.53
N VAL A 3 -16.69 25.11 59.44
CA VAL A 3 -16.01 26.43 59.49
C VAL A 3 -14.53 26.28 59.94
N TRP A 4 -13.61 26.64 59.05
CA TRP A 4 -12.79 27.83 59.14
C TRP A 4 -11.98 28.13 57.88
N CYS A 5 -12.16 29.39 57.47
CA CYS A 5 -11.41 30.18 56.47
C CYS A 5 -10.06 30.67 57.02
N ARG A 6 -9.14 31.07 56.14
CA ARG A 6 -8.56 32.43 55.91
C ARG A 6 -7.30 32.29 55.07
N HIS A 7 -7.26 32.94 53.94
CA HIS A 7 -6.78 34.29 53.61
C HIS A 7 -5.29 34.53 53.90
N ALA A 8 -4.55 34.82 52.83
CA ALA A 8 -3.97 36.14 52.55
C ALA A 8 -3.09 36.13 51.29
N GLU A 9 -3.40 37.03 50.36
CA GLU A 9 -2.51 37.74 49.43
C GLU A 9 -1.96 38.98 50.19
N PRO A 10 -1.17 39.89 49.53
CA PRO A 10 -0.29 39.90 48.34
C PRO A 10 1.06 40.65 48.58
N GLY A 11 1.84 40.83 47.53
CA GLY A 11 2.76 41.98 47.44
C GLY A 11 4.17 41.63 47.03
N ALA A 12 4.56 42.07 45.98
CA ALA A 12 5.15 43.25 45.37
C ALA A 12 6.57 42.98 44.77
N VAL A 13 6.72 43.12 43.47
CA VAL A 13 7.45 44.21 42.74
C VAL A 13 8.98 44.28 42.86
N HIS A 14 9.59 44.29 41.66
CA HIS A 14 10.90 44.88 41.22
C HIS A 14 12.20 44.13 41.55
N ASN A 15 13.01 43.74 40.53
CA ASN A 15 14.01 44.64 39.93
C ASN A 15 14.78 43.98 38.77
N ARG A 16 14.87 44.72 37.70
CA ARG A 16 15.87 44.52 36.62
C ARG A 16 17.25 44.95 37.16
N LYS A 17 18.27 44.15 36.95
CA LYS A 17 19.64 44.65 36.83
C LYS A 17 20.41 43.92 35.75
N THR A 18 20.74 44.64 34.73
CA THR A 18 21.87 44.49 33.78
C THR A 18 23.17 44.33 34.57
N LEU A 19 24.02 43.43 34.14
CA LEU A 19 25.45 43.48 34.54
C LEU A 19 26.31 43.17 33.31
N ASN A 20 27.09 44.24 32.98
CA ASN A 20 28.18 44.28 32.06
C ASN A 20 29.42 43.58 32.62
N GLN A 21 30.21 43.06 31.66
CA GLN A 21 31.68 42.97 31.61
C GLN A 21 32.44 42.74 32.92
N VAL A 22 33.15 41.62 32.95
CA VAL A 22 34.45 41.52 33.59
C VAL A 22 35.43 40.85 32.61
N GLN A 23 36.33 41.67 32.08
CA GLN A 23 37.62 41.23 31.58
C GLN A 23 38.47 40.83 32.78
N ASP A 24 39.12 39.70 32.73
CA ASP A 24 40.29 39.46 33.59
C ASP A 24 41.36 38.63 32.82
N ASP A 25 42.53 39.25 32.81
CA ASP A 25 43.75 38.73 32.25
C ASP A 25 44.30 37.57 33.07
N ARG A 26 44.53 36.44 32.43
CA ARG A 26 45.48 35.44 32.93
C ARG A 26 46.40 34.96 31.85
N LYS A 27 47.62 35.43 31.91
CA LYS A 27 48.79 34.88 31.21
C LYS A 27 48.98 33.43 31.60
N PHE A 28 48.86 32.52 30.63
CA PHE A 28 49.32 31.14 30.81
C PHE A 28 50.50 30.84 29.90
N ALA A 29 51.51 30.29 30.51
CA ALA A 29 52.80 29.92 29.98
C ALA A 29 52.70 28.97 28.79
N LYS A 30 53.62 29.17 27.82
CA LYS A 30 53.80 28.28 26.66
C LYS A 30 54.41 26.95 27.12
N GLY A 31 53.61 25.90 27.15
CA GLY A 31 54.07 24.51 27.18
C GLY A 31 54.13 23.92 25.75
N PRO A 32 54.90 22.86 25.50
CA PRO A 32 55.08 22.31 24.15
C PRO A 32 53.80 21.75 23.59
N ARG A 33 53.41 22.19 22.38
CA ARG A 33 52.27 21.65 21.66
C ARG A 33 52.58 20.22 21.22
N LEU A 34 51.93 19.26 21.87
CA LEU A 34 51.85 17.89 21.40
C LEU A 34 50.90 17.88 20.18
N VAL A 35 51.48 17.76 18.98
CA VAL A 35 50.67 17.57 17.76
C VAL A 35 50.22 16.07 17.78
N VAL A 36 49.00 15.83 18.22
CA VAL A 36 48.36 14.54 18.03
C VAL A 36 47.90 14.47 16.57
N LEU A 37 48.70 13.76 15.77
CA LEU A 37 48.29 13.36 14.41
C LEU A 37 47.18 12.33 14.52
N ALA A 38 45.92 12.83 14.41
CA ALA A 38 44.76 11.94 14.26
C ALA A 38 44.84 11.31 12.86
N ALA A 39 45.35 10.08 12.79
CA ALA A 39 45.21 9.29 11.58
C ALA A 39 43.74 8.97 11.37
N PHE A 40 43.09 9.71 10.49
CA PHE A 40 41.80 9.31 9.94
C PHE A 40 42.03 8.03 9.12
N LEU A 41 41.76 6.87 9.71
CA LEU A 41 41.55 5.66 8.91
C LEU A 41 40.29 5.91 8.09
N THR A 42 40.46 6.27 6.83
CA THR A 42 39.38 6.20 5.85
C THR A 42 39.07 4.72 5.66
N LEU A 43 38.04 4.22 6.35
CA LEU A 43 37.41 2.97 6.00
C LEU A 43 36.88 3.13 4.57
N THR A 44 37.69 2.73 3.59
CA THR A 44 37.16 2.51 2.24
C THR A 44 36.09 1.43 2.37
N PRO A 45 34.84 1.67 1.94
CA PRO A 45 33.83 0.62 1.93
C PRO A 45 34.39 -0.54 1.11
N ALA A 46 34.37 -1.73 1.69
CA ALA A 46 34.75 -2.95 0.96
C ALA A 46 33.95 -2.98 -0.35
N PRO A 47 34.59 -3.31 -1.49
CA PRO A 47 33.86 -3.41 -2.74
C PRO A 47 32.72 -4.39 -2.55
N LEU A 48 31.48 -3.92 -2.66
CA LEU A 48 30.33 -4.80 -2.78
C LEU A 48 30.53 -5.59 -4.07
N PHE A 49 30.96 -6.84 -3.95
CA PHE A 49 31.04 -7.72 -5.11
C PHE A 49 29.63 -7.85 -5.70
N ALA A 50 29.47 -7.49 -6.97
CA ALA A 50 28.22 -7.61 -7.66
C ALA A 50 27.72 -9.07 -7.60
N THR A 51 26.52 -9.28 -7.06
CA THR A 51 25.90 -10.59 -7.05
C THR A 51 25.40 -10.90 -8.46
N ASN A 52 26.01 -11.87 -9.11
CA ASN A 52 25.59 -12.33 -10.44
C ASN A 52 24.83 -13.65 -10.30
N LEU A 53 23.58 -13.67 -10.78
CA LEU A 53 22.74 -14.87 -10.82
C LEU A 53 22.39 -15.22 -12.26
N TYR A 54 22.22 -16.51 -12.52
CA TYR A 54 21.76 -17.05 -13.78
C TYR A 54 20.68 -18.09 -13.52
N ILE A 55 19.42 -17.73 -13.81
CA ILE A 55 18.26 -18.56 -13.47
C ILE A 55 17.79 -19.28 -14.74
N ALA A 56 17.85 -20.61 -14.71
CA ALA A 56 17.25 -21.44 -15.76
C ALA A 56 15.76 -21.65 -15.47
N THR A 57 14.88 -21.39 -16.45
CA THR A 57 13.43 -21.49 -16.29
C THR A 57 12.86 -22.59 -17.20
N GLY A 58 11.81 -23.31 -16.73
CA GLY A 58 11.09 -24.25 -17.59
C GLY A 58 10.19 -23.54 -18.57
N LYS A 59 9.35 -22.64 -18.04
CA LYS A 59 8.48 -21.75 -18.79
C LYS A 59 8.58 -20.34 -18.21
N LEU A 60 8.49 -19.34 -19.05
CA LEU A 60 8.46 -17.94 -18.69
C LEU A 60 7.19 -17.30 -19.25
N VAL A 61 6.35 -16.73 -18.40
CA VAL A 61 5.17 -15.98 -18.83
C VAL A 61 5.60 -14.58 -19.27
N ASP A 62 5.58 -14.32 -20.54
CA ASP A 62 5.78 -12.99 -21.10
C ASP A 62 4.45 -12.22 -21.05
N VAL A 63 4.25 -11.51 -19.94
CA VAL A 63 3.00 -10.76 -19.66
C VAL A 63 2.80 -9.58 -20.61
N ARG A 64 3.86 -9.04 -21.24
CA ARG A 64 3.73 -7.96 -22.23
C ARG A 64 3.24 -8.49 -23.56
N ALA A 65 3.84 -9.57 -24.04
CA ALA A 65 3.45 -10.22 -25.27
C ALA A 65 2.17 -11.06 -25.13
N GLY A 66 1.76 -11.41 -23.90
CA GLY A 66 0.63 -12.31 -23.63
C GLY A 66 0.92 -13.77 -24.05
N THR A 67 2.18 -14.20 -24.00
CA THR A 67 2.64 -15.51 -24.45
C THR A 67 3.45 -16.24 -23.38
N VAL A 68 3.75 -17.52 -23.65
CA VAL A 68 4.66 -18.31 -22.81
C VAL A 68 5.87 -18.68 -23.65
N ARG A 69 7.06 -18.40 -23.11
CA ARG A 69 8.36 -18.76 -23.71
C ARG A 69 8.93 -19.95 -22.96
N THR A 70 9.60 -20.85 -23.66
CA THR A 70 10.34 -21.99 -23.10
C THR A 70 11.84 -21.79 -23.26
N ASP A 71 12.62 -22.57 -22.51
CA ASP A 71 14.07 -22.57 -22.60
C ASP A 71 14.68 -21.16 -22.45
N GLN A 72 14.19 -20.40 -21.47
CA GLN A 72 14.71 -19.07 -21.17
C GLN A 72 15.57 -19.09 -19.90
N CYS A 73 16.64 -18.32 -19.95
CA CYS A 73 17.47 -18.03 -18.80
C CYS A 73 17.47 -16.53 -18.50
N ILE A 74 17.43 -16.19 -17.21
CA ILE A 74 17.41 -14.81 -16.73
C ILE A 74 18.76 -14.53 -16.05
N SER A 75 19.50 -13.56 -16.58
CA SER A 75 20.72 -13.04 -15.96
C SER A 75 20.38 -11.86 -15.07
N ILE A 76 20.93 -11.85 -13.86
CA ILE A 76 20.68 -10.80 -12.85
C ILE A 76 22.04 -10.32 -12.33
N THR A 77 22.18 -9.00 -12.20
CA THR A 77 23.31 -8.38 -11.51
C THR A 77 22.74 -7.48 -10.39
N ASN A 78 23.12 -7.75 -9.16
CA ASN A 78 22.56 -7.13 -7.96
C ASN A 78 21.04 -7.33 -7.89
N ASP A 79 20.28 -6.27 -7.97
CA ASP A 79 18.81 -6.26 -7.87
C ASP A 79 18.10 -6.17 -9.23
N ARG A 80 18.86 -6.15 -10.35
CA ARG A 80 18.30 -5.91 -11.70
C ARG A 80 18.52 -7.07 -12.65
N ILE A 81 17.53 -7.29 -13.50
CA ILE A 81 17.64 -8.18 -14.65
C ILE A 81 18.53 -7.51 -15.71
N THR A 82 19.54 -8.23 -16.19
CA THR A 82 20.47 -7.74 -17.23
C THR A 82 20.20 -8.36 -18.58
N ALA A 83 19.71 -9.61 -18.62
CA ALA A 83 19.34 -10.27 -19.87
C ALA A 83 18.25 -11.33 -19.67
N VAL A 84 17.45 -11.57 -20.70
CA VAL A 84 16.55 -12.72 -20.84
C VAL A 84 16.79 -13.32 -22.23
N ALA A 85 17.32 -14.53 -22.29
CA ALA A 85 17.72 -15.17 -23.54
C ALA A 85 17.52 -16.68 -23.48
N THR A 86 17.62 -17.37 -24.61
CA THR A 86 17.70 -18.83 -24.66
C THR A 86 18.83 -19.32 -23.76
N CYS A 87 18.58 -20.38 -22.99
CA CYS A 87 19.55 -20.93 -22.05
C CYS A 87 20.82 -21.39 -22.76
N GLY A 88 21.95 -21.06 -22.14
CA GLY A 88 23.29 -21.44 -22.60
C GLY A 88 24.18 -21.82 -21.41
N ALA A 89 25.47 -21.76 -21.62
CA ALA A 89 26.44 -21.95 -20.54
C ALA A 89 26.29 -20.87 -19.48
N THR A 90 26.41 -21.24 -18.21
CA THR A 90 26.38 -20.28 -17.11
C THR A 90 27.54 -19.28 -17.26
N PRO A 91 27.27 -17.96 -17.27
CA PRO A 91 28.32 -16.95 -17.33
C PRO A 91 29.35 -17.11 -16.21
N LYS A 92 30.63 -16.86 -16.54
CA LYS A 92 31.72 -16.96 -15.55
C LYS A 92 31.45 -16.04 -14.36
N GLY A 93 31.52 -16.58 -13.15
CA GLY A 93 31.29 -15.86 -11.89
C GLY A 93 29.81 -15.70 -11.50
N ALA A 94 28.86 -16.20 -12.32
CA ALA A 94 27.46 -16.21 -11.93
C ALA A 94 27.07 -17.50 -11.17
N LYS A 95 26.26 -17.34 -10.12
CA LYS A 95 25.65 -18.48 -9.42
C LYS A 95 24.42 -18.94 -10.23
N ARG A 96 24.43 -20.21 -10.62
CA ARG A 96 23.26 -20.82 -11.29
C ARG A 96 22.18 -21.19 -10.28
N ILE A 97 20.95 -20.84 -10.60
CA ILE A 97 19.72 -21.28 -9.89
C ILE A 97 18.89 -22.07 -10.91
N ASP A 98 18.49 -23.28 -10.56
CA ASP A 98 17.71 -24.13 -11.45
C ASP A 98 16.22 -24.10 -11.05
N TRP A 99 15.43 -23.38 -11.83
CA TRP A 99 13.97 -23.32 -11.77
C TRP A 99 13.34 -23.93 -13.04
N SER A 100 14.06 -24.85 -13.71
CA SER A 100 13.57 -25.48 -14.97
C SER A 100 12.32 -26.32 -14.78
N ALA A 101 12.00 -26.77 -13.58
CA ALA A 101 10.76 -27.48 -13.26
C ALA A 101 9.53 -26.55 -13.12
N PHE A 102 9.73 -25.23 -13.11
CA PHE A 102 8.68 -24.26 -12.78
C PHE A 102 8.30 -23.36 -13.96
N THR A 103 7.11 -22.77 -13.84
CA THR A 103 6.69 -21.62 -14.66
C THR A 103 7.01 -20.34 -13.90
N ILE A 104 7.73 -19.43 -14.54
CA ILE A 104 8.20 -18.18 -13.93
C ILE A 104 7.32 -17.01 -14.41
N LEU A 105 6.91 -16.19 -13.47
CA LEU A 105 6.18 -14.95 -13.68
C LEU A 105 6.97 -13.78 -13.09
N PRO A 106 6.68 -12.53 -13.51
CA PRO A 106 7.11 -11.36 -12.75
C PRO A 106 6.56 -11.43 -11.32
N GLY A 107 7.26 -10.82 -10.38
CA GLY A 107 6.72 -10.60 -9.05
C GLY A 107 5.35 -9.94 -9.11
N LEU A 108 4.40 -10.46 -8.34
CA LEU A 108 3.03 -9.98 -8.31
C LEU A 108 2.92 -8.65 -7.58
N ILE A 109 1.94 -7.84 -7.98
CA ILE A 109 1.67 -6.52 -7.42
C ILE A 109 0.21 -6.48 -6.95
N ASP A 110 0.00 -6.15 -5.68
CA ASP A 110 -1.32 -5.92 -5.09
C ASP A 110 -1.49 -4.41 -4.82
N LEU A 111 -2.50 -3.80 -5.44
CA LEU A 111 -2.70 -2.35 -5.37
C LEU A 111 -3.67 -1.89 -4.29
N HIS A 112 -4.13 -2.82 -3.44
CA HIS A 112 -5.03 -2.49 -2.34
C HIS A 112 -4.77 -3.41 -1.16
N THR A 113 -3.90 -2.97 -0.25
CA THR A 113 -3.59 -3.69 0.99
C THR A 113 -3.65 -2.76 2.20
N HIS A 114 -3.78 -3.36 3.38
CA HIS A 114 -3.72 -2.72 4.69
C HIS A 114 -2.76 -3.48 5.60
N LEU A 115 -1.47 -3.53 5.19
CA LEU A 115 -0.44 -4.31 5.90
C LEU A 115 -0.24 -3.84 7.33
N ALA A 116 -0.13 -2.52 7.52
CA ALA A 116 0.13 -1.90 8.81
C ALA A 116 -1.18 -1.54 9.54
N ASP A 117 -2.11 -2.49 9.57
CA ASP A 117 -3.37 -2.34 10.31
C ASP A 117 -3.64 -3.56 11.19
N ALA A 118 -4.53 -3.41 12.19
CA ALA A 118 -4.87 -4.49 13.12
C ALA A 118 -5.76 -5.60 12.50
N GLY A 119 -6.26 -5.37 11.27
CA GLY A 119 -7.19 -6.26 10.57
C GLY A 119 -8.63 -6.09 11.04
N GLN A 120 -9.55 -6.72 10.31
CA GLN A 120 -10.99 -6.71 10.62
C GLN A 120 -11.35 -7.80 11.62
N SER A 121 -12.28 -7.49 12.53
CA SER A 121 -12.77 -8.43 13.54
C SER A 121 -14.15 -8.01 14.06
N ALA A 122 -14.77 -8.87 14.89
CA ALA A 122 -15.97 -8.50 15.64
C ALA A 122 -15.72 -7.43 16.72
N ASP A 123 -14.48 -7.28 17.17
CA ASP A 123 -14.09 -6.24 18.13
C ASP A 123 -13.76 -4.94 17.38
N LEU A 124 -14.77 -4.08 17.23
CA LEU A 124 -14.62 -2.77 16.57
C LEU A 124 -13.60 -1.85 17.30
N ALA A 125 -13.31 -2.11 18.56
CA ALA A 125 -12.33 -1.35 19.33
C ALA A 125 -10.88 -1.83 19.10
N LEU A 126 -10.67 -2.89 18.34
CA LEU A 126 -9.33 -3.44 18.11
C LEU A 126 -8.31 -2.39 17.63
N PRO A 127 -8.63 -1.52 16.65
CA PRO A 127 -7.69 -0.46 16.22
C PRO A 127 -7.33 0.53 17.33
N ILE A 128 -8.25 0.81 18.27
CA ILE A 128 -7.97 1.69 19.42
C ILE A 128 -7.09 0.98 20.46
N LYS A 129 -7.39 -0.29 20.74
CA LYS A 129 -6.66 -1.11 21.72
C LYS A 129 -5.24 -1.45 21.26
N THR A 130 -5.01 -1.50 19.95
CA THR A 130 -3.70 -1.79 19.36
C THR A 130 -2.90 -0.48 19.25
N SER A 131 -1.78 -0.38 19.95
CA SER A 131 -0.93 0.80 19.87
C SER A 131 -0.27 0.95 18.48
N PRO A 132 0.15 2.16 18.06
CA PRO A 132 0.87 2.33 16.78
C PRO A 132 2.10 1.43 16.65
N ALA A 133 2.84 1.23 17.75
CA ALA A 133 4.01 0.34 17.76
C ALA A 133 3.61 -1.13 17.53
N ALA A 134 2.54 -1.59 18.20
CA ALA A 134 2.02 -2.94 17.98
C ALA A 134 1.48 -3.11 16.54
N THR A 135 0.79 -2.11 16.01
CA THR A 135 0.29 -2.09 14.62
C THR A 135 1.44 -2.20 13.62
N ALA A 136 2.55 -1.48 13.81
CA ALA A 136 3.73 -1.58 12.96
C ALA A 136 4.37 -2.98 13.00
N LEU A 137 4.41 -3.64 14.17
CA LEU A 137 4.92 -5.02 14.30
C LEU A 137 4.00 -6.05 13.65
N ILE A 138 2.68 -5.89 13.77
CA ILE A 138 1.68 -6.66 13.02
C ILE A 138 1.92 -6.47 11.52
N GLY A 139 2.14 -5.23 11.09
CA GLY A 139 2.47 -4.88 9.71
C GLY A 139 3.71 -5.59 9.19
N ALA A 140 4.76 -5.72 9.99
CA ALA A 140 5.97 -6.46 9.62
C ALA A 140 5.69 -7.97 9.40
N HIS A 141 4.85 -8.57 10.25
CA HIS A 141 4.40 -9.95 10.05
C HIS A 141 3.58 -10.10 8.76
N ASN A 142 2.60 -9.21 8.54
CA ASN A 142 1.74 -9.21 7.36
C ASN A 142 2.54 -9.01 6.07
N ALA A 143 3.52 -8.10 6.10
CA ALA A 143 4.41 -7.82 4.97
C ALA A 143 5.23 -9.07 4.57
N ARG A 144 5.74 -9.83 5.55
CA ARG A 144 6.44 -11.09 5.30
C ARG A 144 5.52 -12.11 4.64
N LEU A 145 4.30 -12.32 5.16
CA LEU A 145 3.31 -13.26 4.59
C LEU A 145 2.95 -12.89 3.14
N THR A 146 2.71 -11.60 2.89
CA THR A 146 2.38 -11.08 1.57
C THR A 146 3.52 -11.29 0.57
N LEU A 147 4.77 -11.02 1.00
CA LEU A 147 5.95 -11.27 0.17
C LEU A 147 6.14 -12.76 -0.12
N GLU A 148 6.01 -13.63 0.88
CA GLU A 148 6.12 -15.09 0.74
C GLU A 148 5.03 -15.68 -0.16
N ALA A 149 3.86 -15.02 -0.28
CA ALA A 149 2.80 -15.37 -1.22
C ALA A 149 3.06 -14.89 -2.68
N GLY A 150 4.23 -14.28 -2.94
CA GLY A 150 4.64 -13.86 -4.29
C GLY A 150 4.32 -12.42 -4.65
N PHE A 151 3.72 -11.63 -3.75
CA PHE A 151 3.48 -10.21 -3.96
C PHE A 151 4.72 -9.41 -3.56
N THR A 152 5.59 -9.17 -4.54
CA THR A 152 6.87 -8.47 -4.33
C THR A 152 6.74 -6.96 -4.24
N SER A 153 5.60 -6.42 -4.67
CA SER A 153 5.24 -5.00 -4.51
C SER A 153 3.78 -4.86 -4.09
N VAL A 154 3.48 -3.84 -3.28
CA VAL A 154 2.12 -3.50 -2.86
C VAL A 154 1.89 -2.00 -2.86
N ARG A 155 0.62 -1.59 -3.07
CA ARG A 155 0.12 -0.28 -2.72
C ARG A 155 -0.73 -0.42 -1.45
N ASP A 156 -0.19 0.04 -0.34
CA ASP A 156 -0.88 0.07 0.95
C ASP A 156 -1.69 1.35 1.06
N VAL A 157 -3.01 1.22 1.10
CA VAL A 157 -3.91 2.35 0.85
C VAL A 157 -4.31 3.12 2.10
N GLY A 158 -3.51 3.02 3.14
CA GLY A 158 -3.66 3.76 4.38
C GLY A 158 -4.05 2.87 5.56
N THR A 159 -4.00 3.45 6.74
CA THR A 159 -4.23 2.76 8.02
C THR A 159 -5.07 3.61 8.96
N TYR A 160 -5.75 2.97 9.93
CA TYR A 160 -6.41 3.68 11.03
C TYR A 160 -5.40 4.34 11.97
N ARG A 161 -4.28 3.66 12.29
CA ARG A 161 -3.16 4.24 13.03
C ARG A 161 -2.23 4.98 12.06
N GLY A 162 -2.54 6.20 11.76
CA GLY A 162 -1.87 6.97 10.71
C GLY A 162 -0.34 6.92 10.77
N LEU A 163 0.28 6.87 9.59
CA LEU A 163 1.73 6.83 9.32
C LEU A 163 2.42 5.50 9.69
N THR A 164 1.72 4.49 10.18
CA THR A 164 2.32 3.17 10.48
C THR A 164 2.77 2.44 9.22
N ASP A 165 2.08 2.62 8.10
CA ASP A 165 2.45 2.12 6.78
C ASP A 165 3.73 2.78 6.25
N ILE A 166 3.91 4.08 6.48
CA ILE A 166 5.15 4.80 6.15
C ILE A 166 6.32 4.24 6.96
N ALA A 167 6.14 4.06 8.27
CA ALA A 167 7.16 3.49 9.14
C ALA A 167 7.54 2.05 8.71
N LEU A 168 6.55 1.24 8.35
CA LEU A 168 6.76 -0.12 7.85
C LEU A 168 7.54 -0.13 6.53
N ARG A 169 7.14 0.70 5.55
CA ARG A 169 7.84 0.85 4.27
C ARG A 169 9.30 1.22 4.49
N ASP A 170 9.56 2.19 5.34
CA ASP A 170 10.90 2.68 5.59
C ASP A 170 11.77 1.62 6.30
N ALA A 171 11.19 0.85 7.23
CA ALA A 171 11.87 -0.29 7.86
C ALA A 171 12.21 -1.41 6.85
N ILE A 172 11.31 -1.70 5.89
CA ILE A 172 11.57 -2.66 4.82
C ILE A 172 12.66 -2.15 3.88
N ASN A 173 12.63 -0.86 3.50
CA ASN A 173 13.62 -0.25 2.62
C ASN A 173 15.00 -0.20 3.27
N ALA A 174 15.07 -0.02 4.59
CA ALA A 174 16.30 -0.09 5.36
C ALA A 174 16.82 -1.52 5.61
N GLY A 175 16.04 -2.54 5.23
CA GLY A 175 16.38 -3.95 5.45
C GLY A 175 16.21 -4.43 6.89
N HIS A 176 15.51 -3.68 7.73
CA HIS A 176 15.27 -4.07 9.12
C HIS A 176 14.26 -5.22 9.24
N VAL A 177 13.29 -5.27 8.34
CA VAL A 177 12.27 -6.33 8.28
C VAL A 177 12.05 -6.78 6.84
N PRO A 178 11.73 -8.07 6.58
CA PRO A 178 11.37 -8.55 5.25
C PRO A 178 9.97 -8.04 4.86
N GLY A 179 9.78 -7.71 3.59
CA GLY A 179 8.49 -7.29 3.07
C GLY A 179 8.54 -6.93 1.59
N PRO A 180 7.38 -6.69 0.95
CA PRO A 180 7.29 -6.23 -0.42
C PRO A 180 7.83 -4.79 -0.56
N ARG A 181 8.00 -4.34 -1.78
CA ARG A 181 8.21 -2.92 -2.10
C ARG A 181 6.87 -2.20 -1.90
N MET A 182 6.79 -1.31 -0.92
CA MET A 182 5.55 -0.64 -0.53
C MET A 182 5.45 0.76 -1.15
N PHE A 183 4.25 1.11 -1.61
CA PHE A 183 3.79 2.46 -1.91
C PHE A 183 2.64 2.77 -0.95
N VAL A 184 2.74 3.86 -0.17
CA VAL A 184 1.93 4.07 1.03
C VAL A 184 1.20 5.42 1.03
N ALA A 185 0.02 5.47 1.67
CA ALA A 185 -0.83 6.65 1.74
C ALA A 185 -0.77 7.41 3.08
N GLY A 186 -0.31 6.78 4.15
CA GLY A 186 -0.18 7.38 5.48
C GLY A 186 -1.48 7.43 6.31
N ALA A 187 -2.57 7.93 5.74
CA ALA A 187 -3.90 7.97 6.34
C ALA A 187 -4.97 8.24 5.28
N TYR A 188 -6.24 8.03 5.64
CA TYR A 188 -7.39 8.33 4.76
C TYR A 188 -7.76 9.80 4.84
N ILE A 189 -7.97 10.49 3.70
CA ILE A 189 -8.70 11.77 3.69
C ILE A 189 -10.19 11.46 3.64
N THR A 190 -10.91 11.82 4.71
CA THR A 190 -12.31 11.47 4.93
C THR A 190 -13.06 12.62 5.62
N LEU A 191 -14.40 12.56 5.60
CA LEU A 191 -15.23 13.42 6.43
C LEU A 191 -15.22 12.96 7.91
N PRO A 192 -15.53 13.85 8.86
CA PRO A 192 -15.90 13.43 10.19
C PRO A 192 -17.07 12.44 10.16
N LYS A 193 -16.95 11.34 10.88
CA LYS A 193 -17.91 10.21 10.90
C LYS A 193 -18.12 9.55 9.54
N GLY A 194 -17.21 9.76 8.59
CA GLY A 194 -17.21 9.10 7.29
C GLY A 194 -16.64 7.68 7.34
N GLY A 195 -16.68 7.00 6.19
CA GLY A 195 -16.24 5.61 6.04
C GLY A 195 -14.76 5.35 6.31
N GLY A 196 -13.94 6.41 6.38
CA GLY A 196 -12.53 6.31 6.73
C GLY A 196 -12.22 6.62 8.21
N GLU A 197 -13.22 6.92 9.02
CA GLU A 197 -13.09 7.12 10.46
C GLU A 197 -13.62 5.91 11.23
N LEU A 198 -13.06 5.60 12.36
CA LEU A 198 -13.56 4.53 13.21
C LEU A 198 -14.78 5.03 13.99
N ASN A 199 -15.96 4.52 13.63
CA ASN A 199 -17.25 4.96 14.17
C ASN A 199 -17.86 3.92 15.13
N GLY A 200 -18.73 4.38 16.05
CA GLY A 200 -19.56 3.51 16.88
C GLY A 200 -18.86 2.83 18.07
N VAL A 201 -17.62 3.20 18.37
CA VAL A 201 -16.83 2.62 19.47
C VAL A 201 -16.69 3.59 20.64
N VAL A 202 -16.23 4.79 20.37
CA VAL A 202 -16.12 5.93 21.28
C VAL A 202 -16.60 7.18 20.55
N PRO A 203 -16.91 8.29 21.25
CA PRO A 203 -17.09 9.57 20.56
C PRO A 203 -15.89 9.88 19.65
N ASN A 204 -16.15 10.29 18.41
CA ASN A 204 -15.06 10.47 17.43
C ASN A 204 -14.01 11.52 17.88
N GLU A 205 -14.41 12.46 18.73
CA GLU A 205 -13.53 13.47 19.32
C GLU A 205 -12.51 12.87 20.32
N GLU A 206 -12.83 11.70 20.89
CA GLU A 206 -11.99 10.96 21.84
C GLU A 206 -11.06 9.95 21.16
N LEU A 207 -11.20 9.75 19.84
CA LEU A 207 -10.27 8.92 19.09
C LEU A 207 -8.83 9.47 19.21
N PRO A 208 -7.82 8.60 19.31
CA PRO A 208 -6.41 9.02 19.31
C PRO A 208 -6.08 9.98 18.16
N ALA A 209 -5.23 10.95 18.41
CA ALA A 209 -4.90 12.00 17.42
C ALA A 209 -4.34 11.44 16.12
N ASP A 210 -3.56 10.35 16.19
CA ASP A 210 -3.01 9.64 15.02
C ASP A 210 -4.09 8.96 14.17
N MET A 211 -5.26 8.67 14.70
CA MET A 211 -6.41 8.13 13.96
C MET A 211 -7.25 9.21 13.25
N ARG A 212 -6.91 10.49 13.43
CA ARG A 212 -7.68 11.64 12.94
C ARG A 212 -6.90 12.51 11.96
N LEU A 213 -5.75 12.04 11.48
CA LEU A 213 -4.82 12.84 10.67
C LEU A 213 -5.43 13.34 9.36
N GLY A 214 -6.30 12.56 8.73
CA GLY A 214 -6.89 12.87 7.42
C GLY A 214 -8.30 13.46 7.45
N ILE A 215 -8.87 13.76 8.63
CA ILE A 215 -10.24 14.31 8.73
C ILE A 215 -10.29 15.73 8.18
N ALA A 216 -11.18 15.98 7.22
CA ALA A 216 -11.33 17.25 6.52
C ALA A 216 -12.79 17.57 6.22
N ARG A 217 -13.28 18.74 6.65
CA ARG A 217 -14.66 19.21 6.47
C ARG A 217 -14.83 20.06 5.22
N THR A 218 -13.77 20.72 4.78
CA THR A 218 -13.79 21.71 3.69
C THR A 218 -12.74 21.37 2.62
N PRO A 219 -12.86 21.89 1.40
CA PRO A 219 -11.81 21.74 0.39
C PRO A 219 -10.44 22.25 0.85
N GLN A 220 -10.41 23.32 1.64
CA GLN A 220 -9.17 23.89 2.17
C GLN A 220 -8.52 22.97 3.21
N GLU A 221 -9.31 22.38 4.11
CA GLU A 221 -8.83 21.38 5.06
C GLU A 221 -8.32 20.12 4.32
N ALA A 222 -9.05 19.66 3.29
CA ALA A 222 -8.63 18.50 2.49
C ALA A 222 -7.28 18.76 1.78
N ALA A 223 -7.07 19.94 1.21
CA ALA A 223 -5.80 20.36 0.64
C ALA A 223 -4.67 20.41 1.69
N ALA A 224 -4.95 20.97 2.87
CA ALA A 224 -3.99 21.03 3.96
C ALA A 224 -3.57 19.65 4.47
N LYS A 225 -4.55 18.73 4.63
CA LYS A 225 -4.27 17.32 5.00
C LYS A 225 -3.49 16.57 3.93
N THR A 226 -3.78 16.84 2.66
CA THR A 226 -3.01 16.31 1.52
C THR A 226 -1.54 16.73 1.59
N ASN A 227 -1.26 18.02 1.79
CA ASN A 227 0.11 18.51 1.95
C ASN A 227 0.80 17.86 3.14
N PHE A 228 0.13 17.80 4.29
CA PHE A 228 0.66 17.18 5.49
C PHE A 228 1.08 15.72 5.24
N LEU A 229 0.20 14.89 4.67
CA LEU A 229 0.51 13.48 4.41
C LEU A 229 1.69 13.30 3.44
N ILE A 230 1.78 14.15 2.41
CA ILE A 230 2.91 14.14 1.47
C ILE A 230 4.22 14.52 2.19
N GLU A 231 4.19 15.51 3.05
CA GLU A 231 5.34 15.95 3.86
C GLU A 231 5.78 14.87 4.86
N GLN A 232 4.84 14.04 5.35
CA GLN A 232 5.15 12.86 6.17
C GLN A 232 5.71 11.69 5.35
N GLY A 233 5.73 11.77 4.02
CA GLY A 233 6.33 10.75 3.16
C GLY A 233 5.34 9.87 2.42
N ALA A 234 4.06 10.22 2.35
CA ALA A 234 3.09 9.49 1.52
C ALA A 234 3.51 9.49 0.04
N ASP A 235 3.42 8.32 -0.60
CA ASP A 235 3.75 8.13 -2.02
C ASP A 235 2.60 8.57 -2.93
N PHE A 236 1.38 8.47 -2.45
CA PHE A 236 0.13 8.87 -3.08
C PHE A 236 -0.90 9.22 -1.99
N ILE A 237 -2.10 9.66 -2.37
CA ILE A 237 -3.16 10.02 -1.42
C ILE A 237 -4.37 9.09 -1.59
N LYS A 238 -4.92 8.60 -0.48
CA LYS A 238 -6.19 7.87 -0.41
C LYS A 238 -7.28 8.77 0.12
N THR A 239 -8.39 8.85 -0.62
CA THR A 239 -9.63 9.55 -0.22
C THR A 239 -10.77 8.56 -0.03
N ILE A 240 -11.75 8.94 0.80
CA ILE A 240 -12.99 8.19 1.01
C ILE A 240 -14.12 9.02 0.40
N ALA A 241 -14.60 8.61 -0.78
CA ALA A 241 -15.58 9.37 -1.56
C ALA A 241 -17.03 8.93 -1.30
N THR A 242 -17.23 7.75 -0.70
CA THR A 242 -18.55 7.24 -0.27
C THR A 242 -18.45 6.60 1.11
N GLY A 243 -19.57 6.27 1.73
CA GLY A 243 -19.60 5.36 2.86
C GLY A 243 -19.02 4.00 2.52
N ALA A 244 -18.68 3.21 3.54
CA ALA A 244 -17.99 1.94 3.43
C ALA A 244 -18.82 0.76 3.94
N VAL A 245 -18.54 -0.44 3.42
CA VAL A 245 -19.17 -1.69 3.88
C VAL A 245 -18.81 -1.96 5.33
N LEU A 246 -17.54 -1.84 5.67
CA LEU A 246 -16.99 -2.13 7.01
C LEU A 246 -16.79 -0.87 7.85
N ALA A 247 -17.79 0.02 7.88
CA ALA A 247 -17.84 1.19 8.75
C ALA A 247 -19.25 1.40 9.30
N ILE A 248 -19.38 1.59 10.62
CA ILE A 248 -20.68 1.83 11.27
C ILE A 248 -21.21 3.23 10.92
N GLY A 249 -22.52 3.32 10.67
CA GLY A 249 -23.24 4.58 10.47
C GLY A 249 -22.97 5.26 9.13
N THR A 250 -22.42 4.54 8.15
CA THR A 250 -22.22 5.02 6.77
C THR A 250 -22.86 4.06 5.77
N GLU A 251 -23.28 4.55 4.60
CA GLU A 251 -23.89 3.73 3.55
C GLU A 251 -23.02 3.72 2.29
N PRO A 252 -22.68 2.54 1.72
CA PRO A 252 -21.83 2.43 0.55
C PRO A 252 -22.32 3.19 -0.67
N GLY A 253 -23.66 3.34 -0.81
CA GLY A 253 -24.29 4.07 -1.91
C GLY A 253 -24.14 5.59 -1.81
N GLU A 254 -23.97 6.11 -0.59
CA GLU A 254 -24.03 7.54 -0.32
C GLU A 254 -22.67 8.25 -0.53
N PRO A 255 -22.63 9.37 -1.26
CA PRO A 255 -21.41 10.15 -1.41
C PRO A 255 -21.05 10.86 -0.11
N GLU A 256 -19.75 10.88 0.22
CA GLU A 256 -19.19 11.60 1.37
C GLU A 256 -18.41 12.84 0.93
N LEU A 257 -17.19 12.68 0.45
CA LEU A 257 -16.44 13.82 -0.05
C LEU A 257 -17.10 14.40 -1.30
N SER A 258 -17.38 15.69 -1.28
CA SER A 258 -17.88 16.42 -2.45
C SER A 258 -16.86 16.45 -3.58
N GLU A 259 -17.30 16.66 -4.83
CA GLU A 259 -16.41 16.84 -5.98
C GLU A 259 -15.39 17.97 -5.74
N ALA A 260 -15.80 19.06 -5.06
CA ALA A 260 -14.91 20.17 -4.74
C ALA A 260 -13.78 19.77 -3.78
N GLN A 261 -14.07 18.96 -2.74
CA GLN A 261 -13.07 18.43 -1.82
C GLN A 261 -12.12 17.46 -2.54
N LEU A 262 -12.66 16.53 -3.33
CA LEU A 262 -11.87 15.59 -4.12
C LEU A 262 -10.95 16.33 -5.12
N ARG A 263 -11.47 17.37 -5.77
CA ARG A 263 -10.71 18.22 -6.70
C ARG A 263 -9.57 18.96 -5.99
N ALA A 264 -9.81 19.49 -4.79
CA ALA A 264 -8.79 20.14 -3.98
C ALA A 264 -7.64 19.16 -3.61
N VAL A 265 -7.98 17.93 -3.21
CA VAL A 265 -7.00 16.87 -2.95
C VAL A 265 -6.19 16.55 -4.20
N VAL A 266 -6.87 16.32 -5.34
CA VAL A 266 -6.21 15.95 -6.61
C VAL A 266 -5.27 17.06 -7.09
N GLN A 267 -5.70 18.32 -7.06
CA GLN A 267 -4.87 19.45 -7.48
C GLN A 267 -3.64 19.61 -6.59
N THR A 268 -3.81 19.48 -5.27
CA THR A 268 -2.71 19.58 -4.30
C THR A 268 -1.71 18.44 -4.48
N ALA A 269 -2.18 17.20 -4.60
CA ALA A 269 -1.32 16.04 -4.84
C ALA A 269 -0.57 16.15 -6.17
N LYS A 270 -1.26 16.53 -7.25
CA LYS A 270 -0.66 16.71 -8.58
C LYS A 270 0.44 17.77 -8.59
N ALA A 271 0.26 18.89 -7.87
CA ALA A 271 1.28 19.93 -7.75
C ALA A 271 2.59 19.43 -7.08
N LYS A 272 2.51 18.32 -6.35
CA LYS A 272 3.65 17.63 -5.71
C LYS A 272 4.08 16.36 -6.48
N GLY A 273 3.59 16.13 -7.69
CA GLY A 273 3.91 14.95 -8.49
C GLY A 273 3.28 13.65 -7.96
N LYS A 274 2.27 13.74 -7.09
CA LYS A 274 1.57 12.59 -6.52
C LYS A 274 0.22 12.38 -7.18
N PHE A 275 -0.30 11.16 -7.13
CA PHE A 275 -1.65 10.84 -7.59
C PHE A 275 -2.59 10.57 -6.41
N VAL A 276 -3.88 10.49 -6.73
CA VAL A 276 -4.93 10.23 -5.74
C VAL A 276 -5.71 8.99 -6.16
N THR A 277 -6.07 8.16 -5.18
CA THR A 277 -7.03 7.07 -5.33
C THR A 277 -8.24 7.32 -4.43
N ALA A 278 -9.41 6.82 -4.84
CA ALA A 278 -10.64 7.01 -4.09
C ALA A 278 -11.33 5.69 -3.78
N HIS A 279 -11.57 5.42 -2.48
CA HIS A 279 -12.61 4.48 -2.07
C HIS A 279 -13.96 5.03 -2.54
N ALA A 280 -14.68 4.28 -3.34
CA ALA A 280 -16.02 4.65 -3.76
C ALA A 280 -16.82 3.42 -4.19
N HIS A 281 -17.93 3.18 -3.51
CA HIS A 281 -18.89 2.14 -3.87
C HIS A 281 -20.02 2.69 -4.74
N GLY A 282 -20.67 3.78 -4.29
CA GLY A 282 -21.86 4.37 -4.94
C GLY A 282 -21.53 5.13 -6.22
N ALA A 283 -22.40 5.00 -7.23
CA ALA A 283 -22.20 5.59 -8.56
C ALA A 283 -22.01 7.12 -8.53
N VAL A 284 -22.67 7.84 -7.63
CA VAL A 284 -22.52 9.30 -7.51
C VAL A 284 -21.09 9.64 -7.04
N GLY A 285 -20.61 9.01 -5.98
CA GLY A 285 -19.25 9.22 -5.47
C GLY A 285 -18.18 8.82 -6.48
N ILE A 286 -18.38 7.70 -7.20
CA ILE A 286 -17.49 7.26 -8.30
C ILE A 286 -17.41 8.36 -9.38
N LYS A 287 -18.54 8.87 -9.85
CA LYS A 287 -18.57 9.91 -10.89
C LYS A 287 -17.94 11.22 -10.41
N ASN A 288 -18.16 11.61 -9.15
CA ASN A 288 -17.50 12.77 -8.53
C ASN A 288 -15.98 12.60 -8.51
N ALA A 289 -15.49 11.42 -8.09
CA ALA A 289 -14.07 11.13 -8.05
C ALA A 289 -13.41 11.12 -9.45
N ILE A 290 -14.10 10.54 -10.45
CA ILE A 290 -13.64 10.57 -11.85
C ILE A 290 -13.55 12.02 -12.37
N ARG A 291 -14.58 12.86 -12.15
CA ARG A 291 -14.58 14.27 -12.55
C ARG A 291 -13.51 15.09 -11.83
N ALA A 292 -13.22 14.74 -10.58
CA ALA A 292 -12.14 15.35 -9.83
C ALA A 292 -10.75 14.99 -10.37
N GLY A 293 -10.62 13.88 -11.12
CA GLY A 293 -9.39 13.45 -11.77
C GLY A 293 -8.56 12.47 -10.94
N VAL A 294 -9.17 11.62 -10.11
CA VAL A 294 -8.46 10.55 -9.41
C VAL A 294 -7.88 9.54 -10.40
N ARG A 295 -6.75 8.92 -10.05
CA ARG A 295 -6.09 7.91 -10.89
C ARG A 295 -6.82 6.58 -10.87
N SER A 296 -7.33 6.17 -9.70
CA SER A 296 -8.08 4.92 -9.56
C SER A 296 -9.25 5.05 -8.60
N ILE A 297 -10.26 4.20 -8.84
CA ILE A 297 -11.39 3.95 -7.95
C ILE A 297 -11.19 2.56 -7.34
N GLU A 298 -11.27 2.50 -6.03
CA GLU A 298 -11.22 1.25 -5.26
C GLU A 298 -12.64 0.73 -5.03
N HIS A 299 -12.83 -0.59 -5.05
CA HIS A 299 -14.09 -1.32 -4.89
C HIS A 299 -15.07 -1.15 -6.03
N ALA A 300 -15.56 0.05 -6.31
CA ALA A 300 -16.54 0.36 -7.35
C ALA A 300 -17.80 -0.53 -7.32
N SER A 301 -18.28 -0.93 -6.13
CA SER A 301 -19.24 -2.02 -5.98
C SER A 301 -20.60 -1.75 -6.62
N LEU A 302 -21.08 -0.49 -6.57
CA LEU A 302 -22.37 -0.09 -7.13
C LEU A 302 -22.19 0.78 -8.39
N ILE A 303 -21.16 0.49 -9.18
CA ILE A 303 -20.84 1.24 -10.40
C ILE A 303 -21.93 1.05 -11.45
N ASP A 304 -22.44 2.15 -12.01
CA ASP A 304 -23.41 2.14 -13.11
C ASP A 304 -22.75 2.22 -14.50
N ASP A 305 -23.54 2.03 -15.54
CA ASP A 305 -23.05 2.02 -16.91
C ASP A 305 -22.50 3.40 -17.36
N GLU A 306 -23.00 4.51 -16.77
CA GLU A 306 -22.47 5.85 -17.01
C GLU A 306 -21.07 6.00 -16.41
N ALA A 307 -20.89 5.62 -15.15
CA ALA A 307 -19.59 5.66 -14.49
C ALA A 307 -18.56 4.77 -15.17
N LEU A 308 -18.94 3.58 -15.67
CA LEU A 308 -18.09 2.72 -16.50
C LEU A 308 -17.63 3.42 -17.78
N LYS A 309 -18.55 4.11 -18.49
CA LYS A 309 -18.22 4.89 -19.69
C LYS A 309 -17.29 6.06 -19.35
N MET A 310 -17.54 6.75 -18.24
CA MET A 310 -16.68 7.84 -17.75
C MET A 310 -15.28 7.32 -17.40
N ALA A 311 -15.17 6.23 -16.67
CA ALA A 311 -13.87 5.62 -16.31
C ALA A 311 -13.07 5.22 -17.55
N LYS A 312 -13.75 4.62 -18.56
CA LYS A 312 -13.11 4.29 -19.83
C LYS A 312 -12.62 5.52 -20.59
N ALA A 313 -13.45 6.56 -20.68
CA ALA A 313 -13.13 7.78 -21.42
C ALA A 313 -11.99 8.59 -20.76
N SER A 314 -11.98 8.68 -19.43
CA SER A 314 -10.94 9.38 -18.66
C SER A 314 -9.64 8.58 -18.51
N GLY A 315 -9.70 7.26 -18.72
CA GLY A 315 -8.59 6.34 -18.42
C GLY A 315 -8.40 6.07 -16.93
N THR A 316 -9.40 6.38 -16.09
CA THR A 316 -9.40 6.06 -14.67
C THR A 316 -9.41 4.55 -14.47
N TRP A 317 -8.55 4.06 -13.61
CA TRP A 317 -8.45 2.64 -13.29
C TRP A 317 -9.54 2.22 -12.31
N LEU A 318 -9.98 0.97 -12.41
CA LEU A 318 -10.77 0.32 -11.36
C LEU A 318 -9.92 -0.77 -10.69
N VAL A 319 -9.92 -0.78 -9.37
CA VAL A 319 -9.26 -1.78 -8.52
C VAL A 319 -10.36 -2.40 -7.66
N MET A 320 -10.87 -3.55 -8.10
CA MET A 320 -12.08 -4.18 -7.55
C MET A 320 -11.74 -5.48 -6.84
N ASP A 321 -12.04 -5.54 -5.56
CA ASP A 321 -11.75 -6.62 -4.61
C ASP A 321 -12.87 -7.67 -4.55
N ILE A 322 -13.19 -8.28 -5.67
CA ILE A 322 -14.39 -9.12 -5.88
C ILE A 322 -14.43 -10.47 -5.13
N TYR A 323 -13.37 -10.81 -4.39
CA TYR A 323 -13.32 -11.95 -3.47
C TYR A 323 -13.88 -11.62 -2.08
N ASN A 324 -13.66 -10.40 -1.59
CA ASN A 324 -13.94 -9.99 -0.20
C ASN A 324 -15.34 -10.35 0.27
N GLY A 325 -16.35 -10.16 -0.58
CA GLY A 325 -17.74 -10.38 -0.20
C GLY A 325 -18.03 -11.78 0.32
N ASP A 326 -17.44 -12.83 -0.27
CA ASP A 326 -17.62 -14.20 0.19
C ASP A 326 -16.91 -14.44 1.53
N TYR A 327 -15.73 -13.83 1.74
CA TYR A 327 -15.03 -13.91 3.02
C TYR A 327 -15.79 -13.22 4.15
N ILE A 328 -16.30 -12.00 3.90
CA ILE A 328 -17.09 -11.24 4.87
C ILE A 328 -18.36 -12.01 5.25
N ASP A 329 -19.05 -12.62 4.28
CA ASP A 329 -20.28 -13.38 4.54
C ASP A 329 -19.98 -14.65 5.38
N ASP A 330 -18.99 -15.45 5.00
CA ASP A 330 -18.62 -16.71 5.69
C ASP A 330 -18.03 -16.42 7.08
N ILE A 331 -16.94 -15.68 7.14
CA ILE A 331 -16.20 -15.46 8.39
C ILE A 331 -16.94 -14.46 9.29
N GLY A 332 -17.46 -13.38 8.72
CA GLY A 332 -18.20 -12.37 9.48
C GLY A 332 -19.45 -12.95 10.13
N THR A 333 -20.18 -13.83 9.44
CA THR A 333 -21.33 -14.54 10.02
C THR A 333 -20.89 -15.48 11.15
N ARG A 334 -19.85 -16.28 10.93
CA ARG A 334 -19.33 -17.24 11.91
C ARG A 334 -18.78 -16.54 13.15
N GLU A 335 -18.06 -15.43 12.98
CA GLU A 335 -17.43 -14.67 14.05
C GLU A 335 -18.32 -13.57 14.62
N LYS A 336 -19.58 -13.46 14.13
CA LYS A 336 -20.58 -12.51 14.59
C LYS A 336 -20.14 -11.05 14.45
N TRP A 337 -19.64 -10.70 13.27
CA TRP A 337 -19.38 -9.31 12.93
C TRP A 337 -20.67 -8.48 12.97
N PRO A 338 -20.62 -7.17 13.10
CA PRO A 338 -21.82 -6.31 13.15
C PRO A 338 -22.78 -6.62 11.98
N GLU A 339 -24.08 -6.78 12.29
CA GLU A 339 -25.09 -7.08 11.26
C GLU A 339 -25.16 -5.99 10.18
N GLU A 340 -24.82 -4.75 10.53
CA GLU A 340 -24.70 -3.66 9.56
C GLU A 340 -23.64 -3.96 8.49
N TYR A 341 -22.49 -4.53 8.85
CA TYR A 341 -21.45 -4.95 7.91
C TYR A 341 -21.95 -6.06 7.00
N LEU A 342 -22.58 -7.08 7.58
CA LEU A 342 -23.09 -8.23 6.83
C LEU A 342 -24.22 -7.83 5.86
N ARG A 343 -25.12 -6.95 6.28
CA ARG A 343 -26.16 -6.38 5.41
C ARG A 343 -25.55 -5.66 4.21
N LYS A 344 -24.66 -4.69 4.46
CA LYS A 344 -24.01 -3.92 3.39
C LYS A 344 -23.20 -4.82 2.45
N ASN A 345 -22.54 -5.83 2.99
CA ASN A 345 -21.82 -6.83 2.20
C ASN A 345 -22.75 -7.57 1.24
N ARG A 346 -23.89 -8.07 1.73
CA ARG A 346 -24.89 -8.76 0.90
C ARG A 346 -25.47 -7.85 -0.19
N GLU A 347 -25.68 -6.57 0.12
CA GLU A 347 -26.22 -5.58 -0.82
C GLU A 347 -25.22 -5.20 -1.93
N THR A 348 -23.93 -5.32 -1.70
CA THR A 348 -22.89 -4.84 -2.61
C THR A 348 -22.19 -5.95 -3.40
N THR A 349 -22.05 -7.16 -2.86
CA THR A 349 -21.17 -8.21 -3.40
C THR A 349 -21.52 -8.64 -4.82
N ASP A 350 -22.75 -9.04 -5.06
CA ASP A 350 -23.15 -9.54 -6.40
C ASP A 350 -23.24 -8.41 -7.42
N VAL A 351 -23.64 -7.21 -7.00
CA VAL A 351 -23.68 -6.02 -7.85
C VAL A 351 -22.26 -5.65 -8.30
N GLN A 352 -21.26 -5.72 -7.39
CA GLN A 352 -19.86 -5.51 -7.71
C GLN A 352 -19.36 -6.47 -8.79
N ARG A 353 -19.68 -7.75 -8.69
CA ARG A 353 -19.29 -8.80 -9.65
C ARG A 353 -19.91 -8.58 -11.02
N ILE A 354 -21.18 -8.13 -11.07
CA ILE A 354 -21.83 -7.71 -12.31
C ILE A 354 -21.12 -6.50 -12.91
N GLY A 355 -20.81 -5.48 -12.10
CA GLY A 355 -20.04 -4.30 -12.49
C GLY A 355 -18.65 -4.66 -13.04
N PHE A 356 -17.94 -5.57 -12.36
CA PHE A 356 -16.64 -6.09 -12.81
C PHE A 356 -16.75 -6.77 -14.19
N THR A 357 -17.73 -7.65 -14.37
CA THR A 357 -17.96 -8.34 -15.65
C THR A 357 -18.22 -7.34 -16.78
N LYS A 358 -19.01 -6.30 -16.52
CA LYS A 358 -19.25 -5.21 -17.50
C LYS A 358 -17.97 -4.43 -17.79
N ALA A 359 -17.17 -4.09 -16.76
CA ALA A 359 -15.89 -3.39 -16.91
C ALA A 359 -14.92 -4.18 -17.81
N VAL A 360 -14.80 -5.50 -17.60
CA VAL A 360 -14.00 -6.39 -18.43
C VAL A 360 -14.48 -6.35 -19.91
N LYS A 361 -15.78 -6.54 -20.15
CA LYS A 361 -16.37 -6.53 -21.50
C LYS A 361 -16.21 -5.17 -22.20
N MET A 362 -16.33 -4.08 -21.46
CA MET A 362 -16.16 -2.73 -22.01
C MET A 362 -14.71 -2.33 -22.23
N GLY A 363 -13.74 -3.10 -21.71
CA GLY A 363 -12.31 -2.76 -21.77
C GLY A 363 -11.95 -1.53 -20.96
N VAL A 364 -12.58 -1.36 -19.79
CA VAL A 364 -12.17 -0.37 -18.77
C VAL A 364 -10.81 -0.82 -18.21
N LYS A 365 -9.95 0.11 -17.85
CA LYS A 365 -8.68 -0.20 -17.21
C LYS A 365 -8.92 -0.86 -15.85
N LEU A 366 -8.50 -2.10 -15.71
CA LEU A 366 -8.60 -2.88 -14.48
C LEU A 366 -7.20 -3.27 -13.99
N ALA A 367 -6.96 -3.11 -12.69
CA ALA A 367 -5.75 -3.54 -12.03
C ALA A 367 -6.08 -4.37 -10.78
N TYR A 368 -5.12 -5.17 -10.33
CA TYR A 368 -5.28 -6.10 -9.23
C TYR A 368 -5.24 -5.38 -7.88
N GLY A 369 -6.19 -5.67 -7.02
CA GLY A 369 -6.21 -5.23 -5.63
C GLY A 369 -7.14 -6.10 -4.82
N THR A 370 -6.79 -6.37 -3.58
CA THR A 370 -7.42 -7.42 -2.77
C THR A 370 -8.15 -6.91 -1.55
N ASP A 371 -7.80 -5.73 -1.06
CA ASP A 371 -8.23 -5.22 0.23
C ASP A 371 -7.84 -6.19 1.39
N SER A 372 -6.66 -6.84 1.25
CA SER A 372 -6.14 -7.70 2.32
C SER A 372 -5.87 -6.88 3.59
N GLY A 373 -6.28 -7.42 4.72
CA GLY A 373 -6.57 -6.75 5.97
C GLY A 373 -8.03 -7.00 6.35
N VAL A 374 -8.93 -7.05 5.37
CA VAL A 374 -10.28 -7.62 5.53
C VAL A 374 -10.18 -9.13 5.72
N TYR A 375 -9.34 -9.78 4.95
CA TYR A 375 -9.00 -11.19 5.13
C TYR A 375 -7.47 -11.36 5.32
N PRO A 376 -7.01 -12.54 5.81
CA PRO A 376 -5.61 -12.73 6.18
C PRO A 376 -4.63 -12.46 5.03
N HIS A 377 -3.57 -11.72 5.33
CA HIS A 377 -2.45 -11.51 4.44
C HIS A 377 -1.79 -12.84 4.07
N GLY A 378 -1.23 -12.93 2.87
CA GLY A 378 -0.70 -14.16 2.30
C GLY A 378 -1.74 -14.97 1.51
N GLN A 379 -3.03 -14.62 1.60
CA GLN A 379 -4.12 -15.21 0.81
C GLN A 379 -4.53 -14.35 -0.39
N ASN A 380 -3.78 -13.29 -0.68
CA ASN A 380 -4.06 -12.32 -1.73
C ASN A 380 -4.38 -12.98 -3.08
N ALA A 381 -3.72 -14.08 -3.44
CA ALA A 381 -3.90 -14.78 -4.72
C ALA A 381 -5.28 -15.43 -4.93
N LYS A 382 -6.10 -15.58 -3.88
CA LYS A 382 -7.48 -16.08 -4.02
C LYS A 382 -8.34 -15.24 -4.97
N GLN A 383 -8.07 -13.93 -5.06
CA GLN A 383 -8.75 -13.01 -5.96
C GLN A 383 -8.62 -13.42 -7.44
N PHE A 384 -7.51 -14.04 -7.86
CA PHE A 384 -7.31 -14.43 -9.26
C PHE A 384 -8.42 -15.34 -9.80
N ALA A 385 -8.83 -16.33 -9.00
CA ALA A 385 -9.89 -17.27 -9.39
C ALA A 385 -11.22 -16.55 -9.64
N TYR A 386 -11.53 -15.53 -8.83
CA TYR A 386 -12.72 -14.70 -8.98
C TYR A 386 -12.63 -13.82 -10.23
N MET A 387 -11.49 -13.19 -10.50
CA MET A 387 -11.31 -12.39 -11.72
C MET A 387 -11.53 -13.23 -12.99
N VAL A 388 -11.05 -14.47 -13.01
CA VAL A 388 -11.29 -15.40 -14.12
C VAL A 388 -12.74 -15.84 -14.19
N ARG A 389 -13.36 -16.20 -13.05
CA ARG A 389 -14.77 -16.58 -12.97
C ARG A 389 -15.70 -15.49 -13.49
N TYR A 390 -15.36 -14.22 -13.28
CA TYR A 390 -16.17 -13.07 -13.67
C TYR A 390 -15.71 -12.38 -14.97
N GLY A 391 -14.94 -13.07 -15.82
CA GLY A 391 -14.81 -12.71 -17.23
C GLY A 391 -13.42 -12.40 -17.74
N MET A 392 -12.39 -12.34 -16.91
CA MET A 392 -11.01 -12.23 -17.39
C MET A 392 -10.49 -13.59 -17.90
N THR A 393 -9.63 -13.57 -18.90
CA THR A 393 -8.78 -14.72 -19.16
C THR A 393 -7.70 -14.85 -18.08
N PRO A 394 -7.12 -16.05 -17.84
CA PRO A 394 -6.01 -16.18 -16.90
C PRO A 394 -4.85 -15.23 -17.18
N MET A 395 -4.52 -14.99 -18.45
CA MET A 395 -3.49 -14.02 -18.84
C MET A 395 -3.88 -12.59 -18.44
N GLN A 396 -5.12 -12.17 -18.66
CA GLN A 396 -5.58 -10.84 -18.27
C GLN A 396 -5.54 -10.65 -16.75
N ALA A 397 -5.89 -11.67 -15.97
CA ALA A 397 -5.79 -11.64 -14.52
C ALA A 397 -4.33 -11.50 -14.05
N ILE A 398 -3.39 -12.26 -14.65
CA ILE A 398 -1.95 -12.12 -14.37
C ILE A 398 -1.45 -10.73 -14.78
N GLN A 399 -1.84 -10.23 -15.95
CA GLN A 399 -1.48 -8.89 -16.41
C GLN A 399 -1.99 -7.80 -15.46
N SER A 400 -3.17 -7.98 -14.85
CA SER A 400 -3.72 -7.00 -13.89
C SER A 400 -2.86 -6.87 -12.63
N ALA A 401 -2.20 -7.96 -12.20
CA ALA A 401 -1.31 -8.02 -11.05
C ALA A 401 0.19 -7.83 -11.40
N THR A 402 0.49 -7.47 -12.64
CA THR A 402 1.86 -7.28 -13.11
C THR A 402 1.98 -5.98 -13.92
N VAL A 403 1.98 -6.04 -15.25
CA VAL A 403 2.21 -4.87 -16.11
C VAL A 403 1.18 -3.76 -15.92
N ARG A 404 -0.10 -4.10 -15.72
CA ARG A 404 -1.16 -3.09 -15.52
C ARG A 404 -1.07 -2.44 -14.14
N ALA A 405 -0.75 -3.24 -13.11
CA ALA A 405 -0.50 -2.69 -11.77
C ALA A 405 0.72 -1.75 -11.77
N ALA A 406 1.80 -2.13 -12.44
CA ALA A 406 2.97 -1.28 -12.59
C ALA A 406 2.65 0.03 -13.35
N GLU A 407 1.82 -0.03 -14.41
CA GLU A 407 1.34 1.14 -15.15
C GLU A 407 0.52 2.08 -14.24
N LEU A 408 -0.39 1.53 -13.43
CA LEU A 408 -1.16 2.34 -12.47
C LEU A 408 -0.25 3.05 -11.47
N LEU A 409 0.79 2.37 -10.98
CA LEU A 409 1.78 2.97 -10.08
C LEU A 409 2.69 4.00 -10.77
N GLY A 410 2.75 4.03 -12.11
CA GLY A 410 3.74 4.79 -12.86
C GLY A 410 5.16 4.25 -12.66
N LYS A 411 5.29 2.92 -12.58
CA LYS A 411 6.52 2.16 -12.34
C LYS A 411 6.72 1.03 -13.37
N ASP A 412 6.12 1.16 -14.53
CA ASP A 412 6.16 0.15 -15.58
C ASP A 412 7.51 0.06 -16.33
N ASP A 413 8.42 0.97 -16.05
CA ASP A 413 9.84 0.91 -16.41
C ASP A 413 10.70 0.09 -15.42
N GLU A 414 10.24 -0.09 -14.17
CA GLU A 414 10.97 -0.80 -13.11
C GLU A 414 10.34 -2.14 -12.72
N LEU A 415 9.00 -2.27 -12.80
CA LEU A 415 8.21 -3.37 -12.25
C LEU A 415 7.35 -4.05 -13.32
N GLY A 416 6.72 -5.16 -12.94
CA GLY A 416 5.61 -5.80 -13.64
C GLY A 416 5.99 -6.62 -14.88
N SER A 417 7.26 -6.75 -15.26
CA SER A 417 7.67 -7.66 -16.32
C SER A 417 9.12 -8.13 -16.17
N ILE A 418 9.45 -9.29 -16.75
CA ILE A 418 10.79 -9.86 -16.76
C ILE A 418 11.50 -9.33 -18.01
N ALA A 419 12.28 -8.25 -17.84
CA ALA A 419 13.01 -7.62 -18.95
C ALA A 419 14.27 -6.91 -18.43
N PRO A 420 15.28 -6.69 -19.26
CA PRO A 420 16.48 -5.95 -18.87
C PRO A 420 16.16 -4.58 -18.28
N GLY A 421 16.89 -4.19 -17.23
CA GLY A 421 16.75 -2.93 -16.49
C GLY A 421 15.73 -2.98 -15.35
N ARG A 422 14.80 -3.95 -15.33
CA ARG A 422 13.77 -4.08 -14.30
C ARG A 422 14.29 -4.76 -13.04
N PHE A 423 13.61 -4.56 -11.93
CA PHE A 423 13.92 -5.30 -10.72
C PHE A 423 13.81 -6.81 -10.94
N ALA A 424 14.72 -7.55 -10.36
CA ALA A 424 14.71 -9.01 -10.36
C ALA A 424 13.69 -9.55 -9.35
N ASP A 425 12.42 -9.23 -9.59
CA ASP A 425 11.26 -9.68 -8.82
C ASP A 425 10.58 -10.80 -9.61
N LEU A 426 10.65 -12.02 -9.10
CA LEU A 426 10.22 -13.24 -9.79
C LEU A 426 9.39 -14.13 -8.88
N VAL A 427 8.40 -14.79 -9.47
CA VAL A 427 7.60 -15.84 -8.82
C VAL A 427 7.69 -17.12 -9.63
N ALA A 428 7.95 -18.25 -8.98
CA ALA A 428 7.98 -19.58 -9.58
C ALA A 428 6.79 -20.40 -9.06
N VAL A 429 6.03 -21.01 -9.97
CA VAL A 429 4.89 -21.89 -9.63
C VAL A 429 5.03 -23.25 -10.30
N ALA A 430 4.57 -24.29 -9.63
CA ALA A 430 4.49 -25.63 -10.20
C ALA A 430 3.29 -25.74 -11.14
N GLY A 431 3.51 -26.06 -12.42
CA GLY A 431 2.44 -26.20 -13.41
C GLY A 431 2.23 -24.98 -14.30
N ASN A 432 1.02 -24.84 -14.85
CA ASN A 432 0.69 -23.78 -15.81
C ASN A 432 -0.47 -22.90 -15.32
N PRO A 433 -0.20 -21.68 -14.83
CA PRO A 433 -1.22 -20.77 -14.30
C PRO A 433 -2.21 -20.27 -15.37
N LEU A 434 -1.89 -20.44 -16.65
CA LEU A 434 -2.83 -20.12 -17.75
C LEU A 434 -3.86 -21.23 -17.99
N ARG A 435 -3.67 -22.44 -17.41
CA ARG A 435 -4.65 -23.53 -17.41
C ARG A 435 -5.44 -23.57 -16.12
N ASP A 436 -4.78 -23.38 -14.98
CA ASP A 436 -5.41 -23.26 -13.65
C ASP A 436 -4.78 -22.09 -12.91
N ILE A 437 -5.52 -21.00 -12.83
CA ILE A 437 -5.06 -19.77 -12.20
C ILE A 437 -4.85 -19.92 -10.68
N ARG A 438 -5.52 -20.90 -10.03
CA ARG A 438 -5.41 -21.18 -8.59
C ARG A 438 -4.02 -21.65 -8.17
N ILE A 439 -3.19 -22.09 -9.12
CA ILE A 439 -1.77 -22.41 -8.88
C ILE A 439 -1.04 -21.22 -8.24
N LEU A 440 -1.46 -19.99 -8.51
CA LEU A 440 -0.88 -18.79 -7.91
C LEU A 440 -1.12 -18.67 -6.40
N GLU A 441 -2.04 -19.43 -5.83
CA GLU A 441 -2.27 -19.51 -4.38
C GLU A 441 -1.14 -20.28 -3.64
N ASN A 442 -0.31 -21.02 -4.39
CA ASN A 442 0.78 -21.86 -3.85
C ASN A 442 2.07 -21.65 -4.65
N VAL A 443 2.74 -20.51 -4.41
CA VAL A 443 4.01 -20.22 -5.06
C VAL A 443 5.13 -21.09 -4.49
N ALA A 444 5.98 -21.64 -5.36
CA ALA A 444 7.08 -22.50 -4.96
C ALA A 444 8.31 -21.68 -4.53
N HIS A 445 8.63 -20.64 -5.31
CA HIS A 445 9.76 -19.74 -5.00
C HIS A 445 9.39 -18.29 -5.27
N VAL A 446 9.96 -17.41 -4.48
CA VAL A 446 9.84 -15.96 -4.58
C VAL A 446 11.22 -15.33 -4.55
N MET A 447 11.46 -14.42 -5.48
CA MET A 447 12.67 -13.59 -5.49
C MET A 447 12.25 -12.13 -5.52
N LYS A 448 12.85 -11.29 -4.67
CA LYS A 448 12.69 -9.85 -4.64
C LYS A 448 14.04 -9.17 -4.76
N GLY A 449 14.24 -8.35 -5.80
CA GLY A 449 15.49 -7.65 -6.02
C GLY A 449 16.70 -8.59 -6.06
N GLY A 450 16.60 -9.75 -6.74
CA GLY A 450 17.67 -10.74 -6.83
C GLY A 450 17.89 -11.60 -5.58
N ASN A 451 17.18 -11.33 -4.48
CA ASN A 451 17.27 -12.12 -3.25
C ASN A 451 16.15 -13.16 -3.18
N THR A 452 16.50 -14.42 -3.00
CA THR A 452 15.53 -15.50 -2.78
C THR A 452 14.89 -15.31 -1.42
N VAL A 453 13.55 -15.23 -1.39
CA VAL A 453 12.73 -15.07 -0.17
C VAL A 453 12.22 -16.42 0.31
N ARG A 454 11.82 -17.28 -0.65
CA ARG A 454 11.26 -18.61 -0.41
C ARG A 454 11.76 -19.61 -1.45
#